data_1a15499457d8feadaf29a3556af00ec0
#
_entry.id   1a15499457d8feadaf29a3556af00ec0
#
_cell.length_a   1.000
_cell.length_b   1.000
_cell.length_c   1.000
_cell.angle_alpha   90.00
_cell.angle_beta   90.00
_cell.angle_gamma   90.00
#
_symmetry.space_group_name_H-M   'P 1'
#
loop_
_entity.id
_entity.type
_entity.pdbx_description
1 polymer ?
#
loop_
_entity_poly.entity_id
_entity_poly.type
_entity_poly.pdbx_seq_one_letter_code
_entity_poly.pdbx_strand_id
1 'polypeptide(L)'
;MPASLLEALSSFMELLIQLLPNILFSVIVLVVGYLVGKVTSRAVSGAVKLVRGDESFEASEVGRRLTAAGYPISRILSILVRLTIYTITILAALSLLKIPVIQEFSTMIAGYLPRLVGAIVVFLLGAMLVEWLASLMEGLMRERAVPERVTNLLTVGLRYFMYLTIVFMTFEIADIAPHVTSSVAQAVFLTLAIGVGLASALLVGMGLREEAPILLLNEPRGLKRGMVIEVRGRRGRVKSVSTLLVEIEDEEGGITVIPKRVLVKEGFRVLTE
;
A
#
# COMPACT_ATOMS: atom_id res chain seq x y z
N MET A 1 -73.26 11.49 -2.31
CA MET A 1 -72.03 12.27 -2.63
C MET A 1 -71.43 13.06 -1.45
N PRO A 2 -72.14 13.60 -0.45
CA PRO A 2 -71.51 14.26 0.70
C PRO A 2 -70.81 13.29 1.69
N ALA A 3 -71.27 12.04 1.79
CA ALA A 3 -70.65 11.03 2.69
C ALA A 3 -69.19 10.71 2.33
N SER A 4 -68.85 10.67 1.03
CA SER A 4 -67.51 10.39 0.55
C SER A 4 -66.48 11.48 0.83
N LEU A 5 -66.90 12.73 0.94
CA LEU A 5 -66.07 13.89 1.27
C LEU A 5 -65.76 13.92 2.80
N LEU A 6 -66.76 13.61 3.65
CA LEU A 6 -66.58 13.51 5.10
C LEU A 6 -65.71 12.34 5.48
N GLU A 7 -65.89 11.17 4.81
CA GLU A 7 -65.03 10.00 5.00
C GLU A 7 -63.58 10.29 4.54
N ALA A 8 -63.40 10.95 3.43
CA ALA A 8 -62.04 11.34 2.97
C ALA A 8 -61.38 12.32 3.94
N LEU A 9 -62.18 13.29 4.50
CA LEU A 9 -61.67 14.23 5.46
C LEU A 9 -61.29 13.58 6.81
N SER A 10 -62.12 12.65 7.29
CA SER A 10 -61.84 11.92 8.53
C SER A 10 -60.59 11.00 8.37
N SER A 11 -60.49 10.32 7.25
CA SER A 11 -59.31 9.49 6.95
C SER A 11 -58.03 10.33 6.83
N PHE A 12 -58.09 11.53 6.25
CA PHE A 12 -56.99 12.48 6.22
C PHE A 12 -56.59 13.02 7.60
N MET A 13 -57.57 13.31 8.45
CA MET A 13 -57.32 13.75 9.84
C MET A 13 -56.72 12.61 10.67
N GLU A 14 -57.19 11.39 10.53
CA GLU A 14 -56.58 10.19 11.18
C GLU A 14 -55.13 9.97 10.74
N LEU A 15 -54.85 10.09 9.45
CA LEU A 15 -53.47 10.04 8.91
C LEU A 15 -52.57 11.12 9.52
N LEU A 16 -53.06 12.37 9.62
CA LEU A 16 -52.31 13.48 10.22
C LEU A 16 -52.03 13.21 11.70
N ILE A 17 -52.99 12.73 12.46
CA ILE A 17 -52.84 12.42 13.89
C ILE A 17 -51.85 11.28 14.09
N GLN A 18 -51.81 10.27 13.19
CA GLN A 18 -50.86 9.17 13.24
C GLN A 18 -49.45 9.57 12.83
N LEU A 19 -49.32 10.56 11.93
CA LEU A 19 -48.02 11.07 11.48
C LEU A 19 -47.39 12.06 12.47
N LEU A 20 -48.19 12.78 13.26
CA LEU A 20 -47.71 13.81 14.15
C LEU A 20 -46.60 13.34 15.14
N PRO A 21 -46.75 12.19 15.84
CA PRO A 21 -45.69 11.68 16.70
C PRO A 21 -44.46 11.30 15.93
N ASN A 22 -44.60 10.71 14.73
CA ASN A 22 -43.46 10.32 13.88
C ASN A 22 -42.67 11.56 13.40
N ILE A 23 -43.35 12.65 13.07
CA ILE A 23 -42.74 13.95 12.71
C ILE A 23 -41.96 14.50 13.90
N LEU A 24 -42.55 14.49 15.11
CA LEU A 24 -41.86 14.96 16.31
C LEU A 24 -40.58 14.15 16.59
N PHE A 25 -40.66 12.83 16.52
CA PHE A 25 -39.49 11.97 16.68
C PHE A 25 -38.45 12.21 15.58
N SER A 26 -38.87 12.43 14.33
CA SER A 26 -37.95 12.76 13.22
C SER A 26 -37.19 14.07 13.49
N VAL A 27 -37.87 15.09 14.00
CA VAL A 27 -37.22 16.36 14.37
C VAL A 27 -36.22 16.19 15.51
N ILE A 28 -36.58 15.40 16.54
CA ILE A 28 -35.64 15.05 17.62
C ILE A 28 -34.40 14.36 17.10
N VAL A 29 -34.58 13.33 16.24
CA VAL A 29 -33.46 12.62 15.60
C VAL A 29 -32.57 13.56 14.81
N LEU A 30 -33.14 14.50 14.03
CA LEU A 30 -32.36 15.49 13.27
C LEU A 30 -31.54 16.39 14.18
N VAL A 31 -32.12 16.88 15.28
CA VAL A 31 -31.41 17.73 16.24
C VAL A 31 -30.26 16.98 16.92
N VAL A 32 -30.54 15.76 17.39
CA VAL A 32 -29.54 14.92 18.02
C VAL A 32 -28.42 14.58 17.04
N GLY A 33 -28.76 14.16 15.82
CA GLY A 33 -27.79 13.84 14.79
C GLY A 33 -26.93 15.03 14.37
N TYR A 34 -27.52 16.23 14.30
CA TYR A 34 -26.77 17.47 14.08
C TYR A 34 -25.72 17.71 15.18
N LEU A 35 -26.10 17.57 16.44
CA LEU A 35 -25.20 17.74 17.58
C LEU A 35 -24.09 16.68 17.57
N VAL A 36 -24.45 15.41 17.39
CA VAL A 36 -23.50 14.31 17.30
C VAL A 36 -22.52 14.52 16.15
N GLY A 37 -23.00 14.85 14.95
CA GLY A 37 -22.15 15.10 13.79
C GLY A 37 -21.17 16.26 14.01
N LYS A 38 -21.64 17.34 14.66
CA LYS A 38 -20.81 18.51 14.97
C LYS A 38 -19.72 18.17 16.01
N VAL A 39 -20.04 17.42 17.05
CA VAL A 39 -19.10 17.03 18.11
C VAL A 39 -18.08 16.04 17.55
N THR A 40 -18.55 14.96 16.91
CA THR A 40 -17.67 13.92 16.35
C THR A 40 -16.73 14.47 15.30
N SER A 41 -17.21 15.34 14.39
CA SER A 41 -16.34 15.93 13.36
C SER A 41 -15.24 16.81 13.94
N ARG A 42 -15.52 17.53 15.06
CA ARG A 42 -14.49 18.31 15.77
C ARG A 42 -13.48 17.42 16.47
N ALA A 43 -13.94 16.34 17.13
CA ALA A 43 -13.09 15.38 17.79
C ALA A 43 -12.12 14.73 16.80
N VAL A 44 -12.62 14.29 15.62
CA VAL A 44 -11.80 13.72 14.55
C VAL A 44 -10.75 14.72 14.04
N SER A 45 -11.15 15.96 13.75
CA SER A 45 -10.20 17.00 13.33
C SER A 45 -9.15 17.28 14.40
N GLY A 46 -9.54 17.32 15.68
CA GLY A 46 -8.62 17.49 16.80
C GLY A 46 -7.63 16.32 16.94
N ALA A 47 -8.11 15.10 16.84
CA ALA A 47 -7.28 13.90 16.90
C ALA A 47 -6.24 13.87 15.79
N VAL A 48 -6.63 14.16 14.54
CA VAL A 48 -5.71 14.22 13.39
C VAL A 48 -4.62 15.27 13.59
N LYS A 49 -4.98 16.46 14.10
CA LYS A 49 -4.01 17.52 14.40
C LYS A 49 -3.06 17.14 15.54
N LEU A 50 -3.55 16.43 16.55
CA LEU A 50 -2.73 15.99 17.68
C LEU A 50 -1.60 15.06 17.26
N VAL A 51 -1.85 14.17 16.29
CA VAL A 51 -0.84 13.24 15.74
C VAL A 51 -0.05 13.84 14.57
N ARG A 52 -0.14 15.14 14.34
CA ARG A 52 0.48 15.86 13.19
C ARG A 52 0.13 15.24 11.84
N GLY A 53 -1.10 14.73 11.72
CA GLY A 53 -1.56 14.08 10.50
C GLY A 53 -1.54 15.02 9.27
N ASP A 54 -1.79 16.32 9.46
CA ASP A 54 -1.74 17.30 8.38
C ASP A 54 -0.33 17.44 7.79
N GLU A 55 0.71 17.48 8.62
CA GLU A 55 2.13 17.55 8.19
C GLU A 55 2.53 16.28 7.42
N SER A 56 2.18 15.12 7.97
CA SER A 56 2.46 13.83 7.33
C SER A 56 1.72 13.67 6.01
N PHE A 57 0.50 14.19 5.91
CA PHE A 57 -0.27 14.16 4.67
C PHE A 57 0.33 15.08 3.60
N GLU A 58 0.78 16.26 3.98
CA GLU A 58 1.41 17.23 3.08
C GLU A 58 2.73 16.70 2.49
N ALA A 59 3.41 15.77 3.15
CA ALA A 59 4.58 15.09 2.62
C ALA A 59 4.25 14.24 1.37
N SER A 60 3.01 13.75 1.24
CA SER A 60 2.56 13.02 0.05
C SER A 60 2.24 13.97 -1.12
N GLU A 61 2.40 13.50 -2.36
CA GLU A 61 2.10 14.33 -3.54
C GLU A 61 0.61 14.70 -3.61
N VAL A 62 -0.27 13.74 -3.28
CA VAL A 62 -1.72 13.94 -3.19
C VAL A 62 -2.05 14.93 -2.09
N GLY A 63 -1.45 14.76 -0.91
CA GLY A 63 -1.68 15.61 0.25
C GLY A 63 -1.24 17.05 0.01
N ARG A 64 -0.09 17.26 -0.60
CA ARG A 64 0.45 18.58 -0.94
C ARG A 64 -0.50 19.36 -1.87
N ARG A 65 -1.03 18.70 -2.90
CA ARG A 65 -1.99 19.31 -3.84
C ARG A 65 -3.30 19.68 -3.15
N LEU A 66 -3.82 18.78 -2.29
CA LEU A 66 -5.08 19.02 -1.55
C LEU A 66 -4.91 20.09 -0.48
N THR A 67 -3.80 20.10 0.25
CA THR A 67 -3.50 21.14 1.26
C THR A 67 -3.33 22.51 0.61
N ALA A 68 -2.63 22.58 -0.54
CA ALA A 68 -2.50 23.80 -1.32
C ALA A 68 -3.86 24.33 -1.82
N ALA A 69 -4.84 23.45 -2.07
CA ALA A 69 -6.22 23.79 -2.39
C ALA A 69 -7.07 24.14 -1.14
N GLY A 70 -6.48 24.16 0.06
CA GLY A 70 -7.16 24.49 1.32
C GLY A 70 -7.86 23.30 1.99
N TYR A 71 -7.53 22.06 1.61
CA TYR A 71 -8.11 20.84 2.14
C TYR A 71 -7.05 19.96 2.84
N PRO A 72 -6.55 20.34 4.05
CA PRO A 72 -5.72 19.45 4.86
C PRO A 72 -6.51 18.21 5.29
N ILE A 73 -5.82 17.10 5.61
CA ILE A 73 -6.49 15.83 5.92
C ILE A 73 -7.44 15.94 7.11
N SER A 74 -7.11 16.76 8.12
CA SER A 74 -7.98 17.01 9.26
C SER A 74 -9.33 17.61 8.85
N ARG A 75 -9.33 18.50 7.85
CA ARG A 75 -10.54 19.10 7.30
C ARG A 75 -11.32 18.10 6.46
N ILE A 76 -10.65 17.34 5.60
CA ILE A 76 -11.30 16.33 4.76
C ILE A 76 -12.00 15.29 5.62
N LEU A 77 -11.31 14.68 6.60
CA LEU A 77 -11.87 13.67 7.49
C LEU A 77 -13.04 14.25 8.33
N SER A 78 -12.91 15.46 8.81
CA SER A 78 -13.98 16.15 9.54
C SER A 78 -15.23 16.35 8.69
N ILE A 79 -15.07 16.72 7.41
CA ILE A 79 -16.19 16.90 6.47
C ILE A 79 -16.83 15.54 6.15
N LEU A 80 -16.02 14.51 5.87
CA LEU A 80 -16.52 13.17 5.56
C LEU A 80 -17.34 12.59 6.72
N VAL A 81 -16.82 12.64 7.93
CA VAL A 81 -17.52 12.16 9.12
C VAL A 81 -18.82 12.94 9.36
N ARG A 82 -18.77 14.27 9.22
CA ARG A 82 -19.96 15.10 9.35
C ARG A 82 -21.03 14.78 8.31
N LEU A 83 -20.62 14.67 7.05
CA LEU A 83 -21.51 14.31 5.94
C LEU A 83 -22.15 12.95 6.19
N THR A 84 -21.37 11.95 6.59
CA THR A 84 -21.87 10.60 6.89
C THR A 84 -22.93 10.63 7.99
N ILE A 85 -22.63 11.28 9.13
CA ILE A 85 -23.55 11.34 10.26
C ILE A 85 -24.84 12.09 9.87
N TYR A 86 -24.70 13.22 9.15
CA TYR A 86 -25.89 13.99 8.74
C TYR A 86 -26.76 13.21 7.75
N THR A 87 -26.15 12.55 6.76
CA THR A 87 -26.90 11.75 5.79
C THR A 87 -27.61 10.59 6.48
N ILE A 88 -26.91 9.83 7.35
CA ILE A 88 -27.54 8.74 8.11
C ILE A 88 -28.66 9.27 8.99
N THR A 89 -28.47 10.41 9.62
CA THR A 89 -29.50 11.04 10.48
C THR A 89 -30.73 11.45 9.67
N ILE A 90 -30.53 12.07 8.50
CA ILE A 90 -31.64 12.44 7.61
C ILE A 90 -32.40 11.18 7.15
N LEU A 91 -31.67 10.15 6.74
CA LEU A 91 -32.28 8.88 6.30
C LEU A 91 -33.04 8.20 7.46
N ALA A 92 -32.49 8.22 8.68
CA ALA A 92 -33.16 7.72 9.86
C ALA A 92 -34.45 8.50 10.17
N ALA A 93 -34.39 9.84 10.10
CA ALA A 93 -35.55 10.70 10.29
C ALA A 93 -36.64 10.44 9.24
N LEU A 94 -36.26 10.27 7.97
CA LEU A 94 -37.17 9.90 6.87
C LEU A 94 -37.79 8.51 7.06
N SER A 95 -37.00 7.54 7.56
CA SER A 95 -37.49 6.18 7.82
C SER A 95 -38.57 6.13 8.91
N LEU A 96 -38.58 7.09 9.87
CA LEU A 96 -39.61 7.21 10.88
C LEU A 96 -40.98 7.59 10.30
N LEU A 97 -41.05 8.16 9.11
CA LEU A 97 -42.31 8.47 8.43
C LEU A 97 -43.03 7.22 7.91
N LYS A 98 -42.39 6.05 8.01
CA LYS A 98 -42.96 4.71 7.62
C LYS A 98 -43.44 4.62 6.18
N ILE A 99 -42.83 5.35 5.26
CA ILE A 99 -43.13 5.28 3.82
C ILE A 99 -42.23 4.16 3.23
N PRO A 100 -42.80 3.06 2.69
CA PRO A 100 -42.00 1.88 2.30
C PRO A 100 -40.86 2.19 1.32
N VAL A 101 -41.14 2.96 0.28
CA VAL A 101 -40.13 3.35 -0.73
C VAL A 101 -38.98 4.13 -0.11
N ILE A 102 -39.27 5.02 0.85
CA ILE A 102 -38.26 5.80 1.56
C ILE A 102 -37.41 4.88 2.45
N GLN A 103 -38.04 3.89 3.08
CA GLN A 103 -37.29 2.95 3.95
C GLN A 103 -36.28 2.13 3.17
N GLU A 104 -36.68 1.54 2.04
CA GLU A 104 -35.76 0.77 1.18
C GLU A 104 -34.57 1.64 0.70
N PHE A 105 -34.87 2.82 0.20
CA PHE A 105 -33.85 3.77 -0.26
C PHE A 105 -32.91 4.21 0.87
N SER A 106 -33.48 4.48 2.06
CA SER A 106 -32.72 4.89 3.25
C SER A 106 -31.77 3.80 3.73
N THR A 107 -32.22 2.53 3.76
CA THR A 107 -31.38 1.41 4.17
C THR A 107 -30.25 1.14 3.19
N MET A 108 -30.52 1.26 1.90
CA MET A 108 -29.51 1.13 0.84
C MET A 108 -28.41 2.17 0.98
N ILE A 109 -28.76 3.45 1.09
CA ILE A 109 -27.78 4.54 1.21
C ILE A 109 -27.07 4.49 2.56
N ALA A 110 -27.77 4.21 3.65
CA ALA A 110 -27.16 4.10 4.98
C ALA A 110 -26.11 2.99 5.05
N GLY A 111 -26.30 1.90 4.30
CA GLY A 111 -25.32 0.82 4.18
C GLY A 111 -24.12 1.16 3.28
N TYR A 112 -24.34 1.95 2.23
CA TYR A 112 -23.32 2.27 1.23
C TYR A 112 -22.42 3.45 1.65
N LEU A 113 -22.97 4.46 2.30
CA LEU A 113 -22.26 5.69 2.65
C LEU A 113 -21.02 5.46 3.54
N PRO A 114 -21.06 4.64 4.61
CA PRO A 114 -19.87 4.34 5.42
C PRO A 114 -18.75 3.67 4.61
N ARG A 115 -19.10 2.83 3.62
CA ARG A 115 -18.12 2.17 2.74
C ARG A 115 -17.41 3.18 1.85
N LEU A 116 -18.14 4.12 1.24
CA LEU A 116 -17.54 5.20 0.46
C LEU A 116 -16.58 6.05 1.29
N VAL A 117 -17.00 6.44 2.49
CA VAL A 117 -16.16 7.21 3.40
C VAL A 117 -14.93 6.41 3.82
N GLY A 118 -15.09 5.13 4.15
CA GLY A 118 -13.99 4.22 4.44
C GLY A 118 -13.00 4.11 3.28
N ALA A 119 -13.49 3.98 2.05
CA ALA A 119 -12.68 3.95 0.85
C ALA A 119 -11.83 5.23 0.67
N ILE A 120 -12.45 6.41 0.84
CA ILE A 120 -11.74 7.70 0.76
C ILE A 120 -10.67 7.78 1.86
N VAL A 121 -11.00 7.39 3.09
CA VAL A 121 -10.04 7.38 4.20
C VAL A 121 -8.86 6.46 3.91
N VAL A 122 -9.11 5.25 3.43
CA VAL A 122 -8.06 4.29 3.06
C VAL A 122 -7.19 4.82 1.93
N PHE A 123 -7.78 5.48 0.93
CA PHE A 123 -7.01 6.12 -0.15
C PHE A 123 -6.08 7.21 0.38
N LEU A 124 -6.58 8.11 1.23
CA LEU A 124 -5.80 9.22 1.78
C LEU A 124 -4.68 8.74 2.71
N LEU A 125 -4.99 7.82 3.63
CA LEU A 125 -3.99 7.23 4.54
C LEU A 125 -3.00 6.35 3.78
N GLY A 126 -3.48 5.63 2.77
CA GLY A 126 -2.66 4.83 1.88
C GLY A 126 -1.66 5.69 1.11
N ALA A 127 -2.07 6.84 0.58
CA ALA A 127 -1.16 7.77 -0.09
C ALA A 127 -0.04 8.26 0.84
N MET A 128 -0.36 8.55 2.12
CA MET A 128 0.66 8.88 3.12
C MET A 128 1.62 7.73 3.36
N LEU A 129 1.10 6.50 3.48
CA LEU A 129 1.89 5.30 3.71
C LEU A 129 2.85 5.03 2.53
N VAL A 130 2.40 5.22 1.29
CA VAL A 130 3.24 5.07 0.09
C VAL A 130 4.45 5.98 0.15
N GLU A 131 4.23 7.27 0.42
CA GLU A 131 5.32 8.24 0.43
C GLU A 131 6.28 7.99 1.60
N TRP A 132 5.74 7.63 2.77
CA TRP A 132 6.57 7.27 3.91
C TRP A 132 7.46 6.05 3.61
N LEU A 133 6.89 5.00 3.00
CA LEU A 133 7.63 3.78 2.66
C LEU A 133 8.65 4.03 1.55
N ALA A 134 8.28 4.84 0.55
CA ALA A 134 9.20 5.25 -0.52
C ALA A 134 10.39 6.05 0.01
N SER A 135 10.15 6.99 0.95
CA SER A 135 11.21 7.77 1.58
C SER A 135 12.11 6.93 2.49
N LEU A 136 11.53 5.97 3.22
CA LEU A 136 12.29 5.02 4.02
C LEU A 136 13.22 4.16 3.16
N MET A 137 12.70 3.63 2.05
CA MET A 137 13.48 2.83 1.09
C MET A 137 14.62 3.65 0.48
N GLU A 138 14.34 4.88 0.08
CA GLU A 138 15.36 5.79 -0.47
C GLU A 138 16.48 6.07 0.56
N GLY A 139 16.12 6.34 1.82
CA GLY A 139 17.07 6.53 2.91
C GLY A 139 17.98 5.32 3.12
N LEU A 140 17.40 4.12 3.23
CA LEU A 140 18.16 2.88 3.41
C LEU A 140 19.10 2.56 2.24
N MET A 141 18.72 2.89 1.02
CA MET A 141 19.56 2.67 -0.16
C MET A 141 20.73 3.67 -0.23
N ARG A 142 20.50 4.92 0.16
CA ARG A 142 21.56 5.93 0.25
C ARG A 142 22.62 5.56 1.28
N GLU A 143 22.22 5.07 2.46
CA GLU A 143 23.16 4.61 3.49
C GLU A 143 24.05 3.46 3.02
N ARG A 144 23.55 2.63 2.11
CA ARG A 144 24.30 1.48 1.53
C ARG A 144 25.08 1.83 0.27
N ALA A 145 25.20 3.11 -0.08
CA ALA A 145 25.88 3.59 -1.28
C ALA A 145 25.40 2.94 -2.58
N VAL A 146 24.11 2.60 -2.66
CA VAL A 146 23.49 2.07 -3.89
C VAL A 146 23.49 3.17 -4.96
N PRO A 147 23.83 2.87 -6.23
CA PRO A 147 23.82 3.86 -7.29
C PRO A 147 22.46 4.55 -7.42
N GLU A 148 22.47 5.88 -7.58
CA GLU A 148 21.26 6.71 -7.60
C GLU A 148 20.22 6.26 -8.65
N ARG A 149 20.69 5.81 -9.82
CA ARG A 149 19.82 5.27 -10.88
C ARG A 149 19.02 4.05 -10.41
N VAL A 150 19.65 3.14 -9.65
CA VAL A 150 19.02 1.93 -9.13
C VAL A 150 18.04 2.32 -8.03
N THR A 151 18.44 3.19 -7.11
CA THR A 151 17.60 3.71 -6.04
C THR A 151 16.33 4.34 -6.61
N ASN A 152 16.47 5.22 -7.60
CA ASN A 152 15.33 5.88 -8.22
C ASN A 152 14.40 4.88 -8.94
N LEU A 153 14.95 3.93 -9.70
CA LEU A 153 14.15 2.91 -10.38
C LEU A 153 13.31 2.08 -9.39
N LEU A 154 13.93 1.63 -8.30
CA LEU A 154 13.26 0.81 -7.30
C LEU A 154 12.24 1.61 -6.49
N THR A 155 12.57 2.84 -6.10
CA THR A 155 11.64 3.71 -5.35
C THR A 155 10.43 4.10 -6.19
N VAL A 156 10.63 4.45 -7.46
CA VAL A 156 9.55 4.77 -8.39
C VAL A 156 8.68 3.52 -8.65
N GLY A 157 9.30 2.37 -8.90
CA GLY A 157 8.59 1.11 -9.08
C GLY A 157 7.74 0.73 -7.88
N LEU A 158 8.30 0.84 -6.65
CA LEU A 158 7.59 0.61 -5.40
C LEU A 158 6.40 1.56 -5.26
N ARG A 159 6.61 2.86 -5.52
CA ARG A 159 5.57 3.88 -5.42
C ARG A 159 4.39 3.57 -6.34
N TYR A 160 4.63 3.28 -7.61
CA TYR A 160 3.56 2.91 -8.55
C TYR A 160 2.84 1.63 -8.16
N PHE A 161 3.58 0.59 -7.74
CA PHE A 161 3.00 -0.66 -7.27
C PHE A 161 2.08 -0.47 -6.06
N MET A 162 2.51 0.32 -5.08
CA MET A 162 1.73 0.62 -3.89
C MET A 162 0.50 1.48 -4.20
N TYR A 163 0.63 2.52 -5.04
CA TYR A 163 -0.53 3.31 -5.46
C TYR A 163 -1.56 2.45 -6.20
N LEU A 164 -1.11 1.56 -7.07
CA LEU A 164 -1.99 0.61 -7.76
C LEU A 164 -2.74 -0.27 -6.76
N THR A 165 -2.04 -0.80 -5.76
CA THR A 165 -2.64 -1.62 -4.69
C THR A 165 -3.70 -0.83 -3.92
N ILE A 166 -3.38 0.41 -3.51
CA ILE A 166 -4.31 1.26 -2.77
C ILE A 166 -5.55 1.61 -3.59
N VAL A 167 -5.40 1.87 -4.88
CA VAL A 167 -6.54 2.14 -5.78
C VAL A 167 -7.47 0.94 -5.84
N PHE A 168 -6.95 -0.28 -6.01
CA PHE A 168 -7.79 -1.48 -5.99
C PHE A 168 -8.46 -1.72 -4.64
N MET A 169 -7.74 -1.54 -3.53
CA MET A 169 -8.32 -1.62 -2.18
C MET A 169 -9.44 -0.59 -1.98
N THR A 170 -9.25 0.62 -2.48
CA THR A 170 -10.26 1.70 -2.41
C THR A 170 -11.53 1.31 -3.15
N PHE A 171 -11.41 0.76 -4.36
CA PHE A 171 -12.56 0.31 -5.14
C PHE A 171 -13.28 -0.89 -4.49
N GLU A 172 -12.54 -1.81 -3.90
CA GLU A 172 -13.09 -2.95 -3.18
C GLU A 172 -13.87 -2.52 -1.94
N ILE A 173 -13.33 -1.61 -1.13
CA ILE A 173 -14.00 -1.06 0.05
C ILE A 173 -15.23 -0.24 -0.35
N ALA A 174 -15.14 0.52 -1.45
CA ALA A 174 -16.26 1.29 -1.99
C ALA A 174 -17.37 0.40 -2.58
N ASP A 175 -17.15 -0.90 -2.69
CA ASP A 175 -18.08 -1.87 -3.30
C ASP A 175 -18.46 -1.49 -4.75
N ILE A 176 -17.49 -0.92 -5.47
CA ILE A 176 -17.65 -0.52 -6.88
C ILE A 176 -17.37 -1.74 -7.76
N ALA A 177 -18.43 -2.34 -8.28
CA ALA A 177 -18.36 -3.53 -9.14
C ALA A 177 -17.37 -4.60 -8.62
N PRO A 178 -17.56 -5.15 -7.40
CA PRO A 178 -16.54 -5.91 -6.68
C PRO A 178 -16.03 -7.12 -7.47
N HIS A 179 -16.90 -7.80 -8.25
CA HIS A 179 -16.48 -8.93 -9.09
C HIS A 179 -15.55 -8.51 -10.24
N VAL A 180 -15.77 -7.35 -10.84
CA VAL A 180 -14.91 -6.83 -11.91
C VAL A 180 -13.61 -6.32 -11.32
N THR A 181 -13.69 -5.55 -10.24
CA THR A 181 -12.51 -4.98 -9.56
C THR A 181 -11.56 -6.06 -9.08
N SER A 182 -12.07 -7.10 -8.41
CA SER A 182 -11.24 -8.21 -7.93
C SER A 182 -10.61 -9.02 -9.07
N SER A 183 -11.37 -9.30 -10.14
CA SER A 183 -10.86 -10.02 -11.31
C SER A 183 -9.76 -9.24 -12.04
N VAL A 184 -9.96 -7.93 -12.23
CA VAL A 184 -8.96 -7.05 -12.86
C VAL A 184 -7.73 -6.92 -11.97
N ALA A 185 -7.90 -6.70 -10.66
CA ALA A 185 -6.82 -6.63 -9.71
C ALA A 185 -5.98 -7.91 -9.74
N GLN A 186 -6.61 -9.08 -9.67
CA GLN A 186 -5.95 -10.37 -9.73
C GLN A 186 -5.15 -10.55 -11.04
N ALA A 187 -5.74 -10.20 -12.18
CA ALA A 187 -5.07 -10.28 -13.47
C ALA A 187 -3.84 -9.36 -13.54
N VAL A 188 -3.96 -8.12 -13.06
CA VAL A 188 -2.87 -7.14 -13.03
C VAL A 188 -1.75 -7.60 -12.10
N PHE A 189 -2.06 -7.99 -10.86
CA PHE A 189 -1.04 -8.44 -9.90
C PHE A 189 -0.36 -9.73 -10.35
N LEU A 190 -1.11 -10.67 -10.95
CA LEU A 190 -0.52 -11.90 -11.50
C LEU A 190 0.44 -11.59 -12.66
N THR A 191 0.04 -10.69 -13.58
CA THR A 191 0.90 -10.27 -14.70
C THR A 191 2.17 -9.59 -14.21
N LEU A 192 2.05 -8.69 -13.22
CA LEU A 192 3.21 -8.04 -12.60
C LEU A 192 4.11 -9.04 -11.89
N ALA A 193 3.54 -9.96 -11.12
CA ALA A 193 4.31 -10.99 -10.40
C ALA A 193 5.09 -11.89 -11.37
N ILE A 194 4.45 -12.36 -12.45
CA ILE A 194 5.11 -13.15 -13.48
C ILE A 194 6.18 -12.32 -14.20
N GLY A 195 5.86 -11.09 -14.60
CA GLY A 195 6.79 -10.21 -15.32
C GLY A 195 8.03 -9.88 -14.49
N VAL A 196 7.86 -9.44 -13.26
CA VAL A 196 8.97 -9.12 -12.33
C VAL A 196 9.74 -10.40 -11.96
N GLY A 197 9.03 -11.50 -11.68
CA GLY A 197 9.64 -12.78 -11.35
C GLY A 197 10.51 -13.31 -12.49
N LEU A 198 10.00 -13.30 -13.72
CA LEU A 198 10.73 -13.75 -14.89
C LEU A 198 11.93 -12.84 -15.20
N ALA A 199 11.75 -11.52 -15.14
CA ALA A 199 12.83 -10.56 -15.34
C ALA A 199 13.95 -10.75 -14.29
N SER A 200 13.58 -10.92 -13.02
CA SER A 200 14.53 -11.17 -11.93
C SER A 200 15.25 -12.51 -12.11
N ALA A 201 14.53 -13.56 -12.47
CA ALA A 201 15.11 -14.88 -12.74
C ALA A 201 16.11 -14.84 -13.90
N LEU A 202 15.78 -14.12 -14.98
CA LEU A 202 16.68 -13.93 -16.12
C LEU A 202 17.91 -13.12 -15.74
N LEU A 203 17.75 -12.00 -15.02
CA LEU A 203 18.87 -11.16 -14.57
C LEU A 203 19.84 -11.94 -13.67
N VAL A 204 19.31 -12.66 -12.68
CA VAL A 204 20.11 -13.48 -11.77
C VAL A 204 20.72 -14.67 -12.53
N GLY A 205 19.94 -15.37 -13.34
CA GLY A 205 20.41 -16.52 -14.11
C GLY A 205 21.49 -16.16 -15.12
N MET A 206 21.33 -15.05 -15.84
CA MET A 206 22.35 -14.59 -16.79
C MET A 206 23.56 -13.98 -16.08
N GLY A 207 23.33 -13.20 -15.01
CA GLY A 207 24.41 -12.59 -14.23
C GLY A 207 25.29 -13.62 -13.51
N LEU A 208 24.69 -14.68 -12.98
CA LEU A 208 25.41 -15.74 -12.27
C LEU A 208 25.85 -16.90 -13.17
N ARG A 209 25.58 -16.84 -14.47
CA ARG A 209 25.87 -17.95 -15.41
C ARG A 209 27.31 -18.44 -15.33
N GLU A 210 28.27 -17.53 -15.21
CA GLU A 210 29.68 -17.89 -15.11
C GLU A 210 30.10 -18.32 -13.71
N GLU A 211 29.40 -17.86 -12.68
CA GLU A 211 29.71 -18.17 -11.28
C GLU A 211 28.89 -19.36 -10.74
N ALA A 212 27.79 -19.72 -11.40
CA ALA A 212 26.92 -20.83 -10.98
C ALA A 212 27.65 -22.17 -10.80
N PRO A 213 28.57 -22.60 -11.68
CA PRO A 213 29.32 -23.83 -11.47
C PRO A 213 30.18 -23.80 -10.19
N ILE A 214 30.66 -22.65 -9.80
CA ILE A 214 31.51 -22.47 -8.61
C ILE A 214 30.66 -22.48 -7.34
N LEU A 215 29.46 -21.89 -7.40
CA LEU A 215 28.53 -21.87 -6.27
C LEU A 215 27.90 -23.25 -6.00
N LEU A 216 27.70 -24.03 -7.06
CA LEU A 216 27.11 -25.38 -6.98
C LEU A 216 28.14 -26.49 -6.73
N LEU A 217 29.37 -26.32 -7.17
CA LEU A 217 30.45 -27.23 -6.89
C LEU A 217 31.10 -26.84 -5.57
N ASN A 218 31.07 -27.74 -4.60
CA ASN A 218 31.92 -27.63 -3.43
C ASN A 218 33.38 -27.39 -3.87
N GLU A 219 34.17 -26.79 -3.00
CA GLU A 219 35.57 -26.38 -3.22
C GLU A 219 36.34 -27.23 -4.23
N PRO A 220 37.10 -26.62 -5.18
CA PRO A 220 37.91 -27.37 -6.12
C PRO A 220 38.74 -28.40 -5.34
N ARG A 221 38.55 -29.70 -5.68
CA ARG A 221 39.21 -30.78 -4.97
C ARG A 221 40.71 -30.50 -4.89
N GLY A 222 41.22 -30.35 -3.67
CA GLY A 222 42.63 -30.14 -3.43
C GLY A 222 43.08 -28.72 -3.09
N LEU A 223 42.20 -27.71 -3.10
CA LEU A 223 42.60 -26.36 -2.75
C LEU A 223 42.43 -26.13 -1.23
N LYS A 224 43.53 -26.10 -0.50
CA LYS A 224 43.52 -25.82 0.94
C LYS A 224 44.44 -24.64 1.26
N ARG A 225 44.13 -23.94 2.35
CA ARG A 225 44.99 -22.87 2.90
C ARG A 225 46.38 -23.41 3.21
N GLY A 226 47.43 -22.67 2.80
CA GLY A 226 48.84 -23.02 3.03
C GLY A 226 49.48 -23.80 1.87
N MET A 227 48.71 -24.25 0.87
CA MET A 227 49.27 -24.93 -0.32
C MET A 227 49.94 -23.94 -1.29
N VAL A 228 50.99 -24.37 -1.94
CA VAL A 228 51.62 -23.60 -3.03
C VAL A 228 50.98 -24.03 -4.33
N ILE A 229 50.42 -23.04 -5.06
CA ILE A 229 49.80 -23.28 -6.36
C ILE A 229 50.41 -22.39 -7.43
N GLU A 230 50.40 -22.88 -8.66
CA GLU A 230 50.80 -22.12 -9.82
C GLU A 230 49.57 -21.94 -10.73
N VAL A 231 49.28 -20.63 -11.02
CA VAL A 231 48.16 -20.22 -11.88
C VAL A 231 48.66 -19.16 -12.84
N ARG A 232 48.49 -19.38 -14.15
CA ARG A 232 48.95 -18.44 -15.20
C ARG A 232 50.44 -18.10 -15.09
N GLY A 233 51.27 -19.05 -14.67
CA GLY A 233 52.71 -18.82 -14.50
C GLY A 233 53.12 -18.06 -13.27
N ARG A 234 52.19 -17.71 -12.39
CA ARG A 234 52.47 -17.12 -11.06
C ARG A 234 52.38 -18.18 -9.99
N ARG A 235 53.41 -18.23 -9.16
CA ARG A 235 53.48 -19.14 -8.01
C ARG A 235 53.17 -18.36 -6.77
N GLY A 236 52.43 -18.98 -5.84
CA GLY A 236 52.17 -18.38 -4.56
C GLY A 236 51.49 -19.33 -3.59
N ARG A 237 51.55 -19.00 -2.30
CA ARG A 237 50.96 -19.78 -1.22
C ARG A 237 49.54 -19.31 -0.96
N VAL A 238 48.56 -20.23 -0.94
CA VAL A 238 47.16 -19.91 -0.66
C VAL A 238 46.99 -19.37 0.76
N LYS A 239 46.67 -18.08 0.90
CA LYS A 239 46.47 -17.39 2.16
C LYS A 239 45.02 -17.54 2.66
N SER A 240 44.06 -17.33 1.79
CA SER A 240 42.65 -17.48 2.12
C SER A 240 41.83 -18.00 0.91
N VAL A 241 40.77 -18.73 1.20
CA VAL A 241 39.80 -19.24 0.23
C VAL A 241 38.43 -18.76 0.64
N SER A 242 37.89 -17.78 -0.09
CA SER A 242 36.51 -17.29 0.05
C SER A 242 35.57 -17.99 -0.93
N THR A 243 34.27 -17.74 -0.88
CA THR A 243 33.27 -18.37 -1.76
C THR A 243 33.60 -18.16 -3.24
N LEU A 244 34.01 -16.97 -3.65
CA LEU A 244 34.27 -16.59 -5.05
C LEU A 244 35.72 -16.26 -5.36
N LEU A 245 36.56 -15.99 -4.36
CA LEU A 245 37.93 -15.50 -4.50
C LEU A 245 38.92 -16.39 -3.75
N VAL A 246 40.15 -16.46 -4.25
CA VAL A 246 41.30 -17.06 -3.59
C VAL A 246 42.41 -16.02 -3.51
N GLU A 247 42.95 -15.82 -2.34
CA GLU A 247 44.10 -14.97 -2.12
C GLU A 247 45.37 -15.80 -2.11
N ILE A 248 46.31 -15.45 -2.96
CA ILE A 248 47.63 -16.11 -3.07
C ILE A 248 48.68 -15.09 -2.67
N GLU A 249 49.59 -15.47 -1.77
CA GLU A 249 50.75 -14.69 -1.37
C GLU A 249 51.98 -15.15 -2.18
N ASP A 250 52.58 -14.22 -2.92
CA ASP A 250 53.76 -14.47 -3.73
C ASP A 250 55.04 -14.51 -2.85
N GLU A 251 56.13 -15.02 -3.35
CA GLU A 251 57.44 -15.11 -2.66
C GLU A 251 57.96 -13.73 -2.21
N GLU A 252 57.56 -12.65 -2.87
CA GLU A 252 57.88 -11.25 -2.54
C GLU A 252 56.93 -10.60 -1.51
N GLY A 253 55.95 -11.39 -0.94
CA GLY A 253 54.98 -10.90 0.05
C GLY A 253 53.79 -10.15 -0.60
N GLY A 254 53.67 -10.12 -1.91
CA GLY A 254 52.55 -9.55 -2.63
C GLY A 254 51.31 -10.45 -2.54
N ILE A 255 50.11 -9.84 -2.33
CA ILE A 255 48.83 -10.58 -2.32
C ILE A 255 48.17 -10.44 -3.68
N THR A 256 48.01 -11.56 -4.37
CA THR A 256 47.24 -11.62 -5.61
C THR A 256 45.89 -12.26 -5.34
N VAL A 257 44.81 -11.56 -5.69
CA VAL A 257 43.43 -12.06 -5.57
C VAL A 257 42.97 -12.63 -6.88
N ILE A 258 42.67 -13.93 -6.90
CA ILE A 258 42.26 -14.66 -8.10
C ILE A 258 40.82 -15.11 -7.93
N PRO A 259 39.91 -14.81 -8.89
CA PRO A 259 38.57 -15.39 -8.90
C PRO A 259 38.62 -16.91 -9.08
N LYS A 260 37.85 -17.66 -8.27
CA LYS A 260 37.77 -19.12 -8.35
C LYS A 260 37.41 -19.61 -9.76
N ARG A 261 36.64 -18.84 -10.53
CA ARG A 261 36.29 -19.14 -11.92
C ARG A 261 37.52 -19.37 -12.81
N VAL A 262 38.59 -18.60 -12.58
CA VAL A 262 39.84 -18.74 -13.33
C VAL A 262 40.51 -20.10 -13.00
N LEU A 263 40.52 -20.50 -11.72
CA LEU A 263 41.06 -21.75 -11.25
C LEU A 263 40.29 -22.97 -11.81
N VAL A 264 38.96 -22.83 -11.90
CA VAL A 264 38.11 -23.91 -12.44
C VAL A 264 38.19 -24.01 -13.96
N LYS A 265 38.25 -22.86 -14.67
CA LYS A 265 38.23 -22.81 -16.13
C LYS A 265 39.58 -23.10 -16.76
N GLU A 266 40.67 -22.61 -16.18
CA GLU A 266 42.02 -22.71 -16.71
C GLU A 266 42.86 -23.82 -16.01
N GLY A 267 42.37 -24.28 -14.86
CA GLY A 267 43.10 -25.24 -14.02
C GLY A 267 44.20 -24.55 -13.18
N PHE A 268 44.69 -25.28 -12.22
CA PHE A 268 45.86 -24.89 -11.42
C PHE A 268 46.74 -26.12 -11.15
N ARG A 269 48.02 -25.89 -11.00
CA ARG A 269 48.99 -26.93 -10.63
C ARG A 269 49.30 -26.78 -9.15
N VAL A 270 49.12 -27.85 -8.39
CA VAL A 270 49.55 -27.90 -6.98
C VAL A 270 51.01 -28.32 -6.96
N LEU A 271 51.84 -27.49 -6.38
CA LEU A 271 53.24 -27.80 -6.16
C LEU A 271 53.36 -28.42 -4.78
N THR A 272 53.68 -29.71 -4.73
CA THR A 272 54.05 -30.39 -3.48
C THR A 272 55.50 -30.04 -3.18
N GLU A 273 55.73 -29.41 -2.00
CA GLU A 273 57.06 -29.27 -1.44
C GLU A 273 57.64 -30.63 -1.07
#